data_1b0250f47fac7f4e7aa9d6926542faa8
#
_entry.id   1b0250f47fac7f4e7aa9d6926542faa8
#
_cell.length_a   1.000
_cell.length_b   1.000
_cell.length_c   1.000
_cell.angle_alpha   90.00
_cell.angle_beta   90.00
_cell.angle_gamma   90.00
#
_symmetry.space_group_name_H-M   'P 1'
#
loop_
_entity.id
_entity.type
_entity.pdbx_description
1 polymer ?
#
loop_
_entity_poly.entity_id
_entity_poly.type
_entity_poly.pdbx_seq_one_letter_code
_entity_poly.pdbx_strand_id
1 'polypeptide(L)'
;MKDKKLEANLSMVASRVMAGLNMNGLKFLLPLWLGALTGVTVRCVFAAVAFWITSWFVKEAPVTRRQRIGLFCLGAFGLYGFMFCYLLGISKTTPVSSAIFNSMQPIWVFLISVFFLHEKATLMKIIGIALGFGGALLCILTQGSDDLAHDAFTGNMLCKVSSLVFAVYLIVSKKLLEEVGVVTMMKYIFGGAAVTGLIVSSIIGWDAPLLTDALHGEWHWVPWAVLAFVLVFPTYLSYFLVPVGLKHLKTTVVAMYSYLILVVTTVVSLTLGQDRFSWTQAAAIAMICISVYFVEVAEAKK
;
A
#
# COMPACT_ATOMS: atom_id res chain seq x y z
N MET A 1 -0.41 3.64 28.28
CA MET A 1 0.30 2.80 27.28
C MET A 1 -0.62 1.85 26.50
N LYS A 2 -1.58 1.16 27.15
CA LYS A 2 -2.53 0.26 26.47
C LYS A 2 -3.38 0.99 25.42
N ASP A 3 -3.90 2.18 25.72
CA ASP A 3 -4.77 2.95 24.81
C ASP A 3 -4.06 3.36 23.52
N LYS A 4 -2.80 3.81 23.59
CA LYS A 4 -2.01 4.17 22.41
C LYS A 4 -1.70 2.98 21.49
N LYS A 5 -1.50 1.78 22.07
CA LYS A 5 -1.28 0.57 21.30
C LYS A 5 -2.57 0.11 20.62
N LEU A 6 -3.72 0.26 21.30
CA LEU A 6 -5.02 -0.03 20.72
C LEU A 6 -5.33 0.92 19.56
N GLU A 7 -5.11 2.23 19.73
CA GLU A 7 -5.26 3.24 18.68
C GLU A 7 -4.40 2.92 17.46
N ALA A 8 -3.14 2.53 17.68
CA ALA A 8 -2.23 2.14 16.60
C ALA A 8 -2.71 0.90 15.85
N ASN A 9 -3.19 -0.12 16.56
CA ASN A 9 -3.74 -1.33 15.93
C ASN A 9 -5.01 -1.03 15.14
N LEU A 10 -5.93 -0.23 15.68
CA LEU A 10 -7.14 0.20 14.98
C LEU A 10 -6.82 1.03 13.73
N SER A 11 -5.83 1.93 13.82
CA SER A 11 -5.35 2.71 12.69
C SER A 11 -4.80 1.80 11.57
N MET A 12 -4.05 0.75 11.94
CA MET A 12 -3.55 -0.22 10.97
C MET A 12 -4.66 -1.04 10.33
N VAL A 13 -5.61 -1.54 11.11
CA VAL A 13 -6.77 -2.28 10.57
C VAL A 13 -7.55 -1.40 9.58
N ALA A 14 -7.92 -0.18 9.98
CA ALA A 14 -8.66 0.75 9.13
C ALA A 14 -7.89 1.06 7.83
N SER A 15 -6.58 1.35 7.92
CA SER A 15 -5.73 1.60 6.77
C SER A 15 -5.70 0.39 5.80
N ARG A 16 -5.58 -0.84 6.32
CA ARG A 16 -5.48 -2.04 5.49
C ARG A 16 -6.81 -2.48 4.89
N VAL A 17 -7.92 -2.23 5.57
CA VAL A 17 -9.27 -2.39 4.98
C VAL A 17 -9.43 -1.44 3.79
N MET A 18 -9.10 -0.17 3.95
CA MET A 18 -9.13 0.81 2.84
C MET A 18 -8.20 0.39 1.69
N ALA A 19 -7.01 -0.14 1.99
CA ALA A 19 -6.08 -0.61 0.97
C ALA A 19 -6.59 -1.86 0.23
N GLY A 20 -7.30 -2.77 0.91
CA GLY A 20 -7.95 -3.92 0.28
C GLY A 20 -9.07 -3.51 -0.69
N LEU A 21 -9.94 -2.59 -0.26
CA LEU A 21 -10.97 -1.99 -1.13
C LEU A 21 -10.36 -1.25 -2.33
N ASN A 22 -9.23 -0.57 -2.13
CA ASN A 22 -8.52 0.15 -3.19
C ASN A 22 -8.08 -0.76 -4.34
N MET A 23 -7.73 -2.03 -4.08
CA MET A 23 -7.29 -2.96 -5.12
C MET A 23 -8.38 -3.17 -6.17
N ASN A 24 -9.61 -3.42 -5.73
CA ASN A 24 -10.76 -3.59 -6.63
C ASN A 24 -11.13 -2.28 -7.33
N GLY A 25 -11.08 -1.14 -6.61
CA GLY A 25 -11.32 0.19 -7.18
C GLY A 25 -10.31 0.57 -8.25
N LEU A 26 -9.01 0.31 -8.03
CA LEU A 26 -7.97 0.55 -9.04
C LEU A 26 -8.13 -0.37 -10.25
N LYS A 27 -8.47 -1.65 -10.06
CA LYS A 27 -8.70 -2.55 -11.19
C LYS A 27 -9.88 -2.12 -12.05
N PHE A 28 -10.91 -1.52 -11.43
CA PHE A 28 -12.03 -0.92 -12.17
C PHE A 28 -11.61 0.32 -12.96
N LEU A 29 -10.77 1.18 -12.38
CA LEU A 29 -10.32 2.42 -13.04
C LEU A 29 -9.26 2.19 -14.11
N LEU A 30 -8.35 1.21 -13.89
CA LEU A 30 -7.20 0.97 -14.74
C LEU A 30 -7.44 -0.19 -15.72
N PRO A 31 -7.06 -0.11 -16.97
CA PRO A 31 -6.54 1.07 -17.70
C PRO A 31 -7.63 1.91 -18.35
N LEU A 32 -8.91 1.50 -18.26
CA LEU A 32 -10.02 2.00 -19.09
C LEU A 32 -10.31 3.51 -18.88
N TRP A 33 -10.35 3.93 -17.61
CA TRP A 33 -10.72 5.30 -17.24
C TRP A 33 -9.52 6.19 -16.91
N LEU A 34 -8.42 5.56 -16.55
CA LEU A 34 -7.21 6.27 -16.09
C LEU A 34 -5.99 5.40 -16.39
N GLY A 35 -5.03 5.91 -17.11
CA GLY A 35 -3.74 5.24 -17.30
C GLY A 35 -2.99 5.08 -15.96
N ALA A 36 -2.23 3.99 -15.81
CA ALA A 36 -1.54 3.69 -14.56
C ALA A 36 -0.62 4.83 -14.10
N LEU A 37 0.15 5.42 -15.01
CA LEU A 37 1.07 6.53 -14.73
C LEU A 37 0.33 7.78 -14.27
N THR A 38 -0.71 8.17 -15.00
CA THR A 38 -1.56 9.30 -14.63
C THR A 38 -2.23 9.06 -13.28
N GLY A 39 -2.68 7.84 -13.02
CA GLY A 39 -3.27 7.43 -11.73
C GLY A 39 -2.32 7.61 -10.56
N VAL A 40 -1.02 7.26 -10.71
CA VAL A 40 -0.01 7.54 -9.67
C VAL A 40 0.13 9.02 -9.44
N THR A 41 0.28 9.80 -10.53
CA THR A 41 0.50 11.24 -10.46
C THR A 41 -0.68 11.97 -9.81
N VAL A 42 -1.91 11.67 -10.21
CA VAL A 42 -3.13 12.26 -9.63
C VAL A 42 -3.22 11.95 -8.14
N ARG A 43 -2.94 10.72 -7.71
CA ARG A 43 -2.93 10.33 -6.29
C ARG A 43 -1.87 11.08 -5.50
N CYS A 44 -0.64 11.19 -6.03
CA CYS A 44 0.45 11.90 -5.36
C CYS A 44 0.18 13.39 -5.24
N VAL A 45 -0.33 14.02 -6.30
CA VAL A 45 -0.69 15.45 -6.30
C VAL A 45 -1.83 15.73 -5.32
N PHE A 46 -2.91 14.95 -5.37
CA PHE A 46 -4.02 15.07 -4.43
C PHE A 46 -3.56 14.97 -2.98
N ALA A 47 -2.79 13.93 -2.65
CA ALA A 47 -2.30 13.73 -1.29
C ALA A 47 -1.32 14.84 -0.86
N ALA A 48 -0.44 15.30 -1.76
CA ALA A 48 0.43 16.43 -1.49
C ALA A 48 -0.37 17.67 -1.09
N VAL A 49 -1.36 18.05 -1.89
CA VAL A 49 -2.25 19.19 -1.60
C VAL A 49 -2.98 18.97 -0.26
N ALA A 50 -3.58 17.79 -0.06
CA ALA A 50 -4.32 17.48 1.16
C ALA A 50 -3.43 17.56 2.42
N PHE A 51 -2.20 17.01 2.39
CA PHE A 51 -1.27 17.11 3.52
C PHE A 51 -0.71 18.51 3.72
N TRP A 52 -0.55 19.31 2.66
CA TRP A 52 -0.19 20.72 2.80
C TRP A 52 -1.31 21.51 3.48
N ILE A 53 -2.57 21.32 3.09
CA ILE A 53 -3.72 21.93 3.74
C ILE A 53 -3.79 21.50 5.22
N THR A 54 -3.66 20.19 5.49
CA THR A 54 -3.66 19.66 6.86
C THR A 54 -2.55 20.26 7.71
N SER A 55 -1.39 20.55 7.11
CA SER A 55 -0.26 21.15 7.83
C SER A 55 -0.55 22.54 8.38
N TRP A 56 -1.53 23.27 7.83
CA TRP A 56 -1.93 24.60 8.35
C TRP A 56 -2.68 24.49 9.68
N PHE A 57 -3.27 23.33 9.97
CA PHE A 57 -4.07 23.09 11.18
C PHE A 57 -3.27 22.37 12.29
N VAL A 58 -2.05 21.97 12.03
CA VAL A 58 -1.20 21.20 12.96
C VAL A 58 0.08 21.96 13.23
N LYS A 59 0.48 22.07 14.52
CA LYS A 59 1.80 22.61 14.87
C LYS A 59 2.90 21.68 14.39
N GLU A 60 3.68 22.15 13.42
CA GLU A 60 4.80 21.39 12.88
C GLU A 60 6.05 21.61 13.73
N ALA A 61 6.82 20.54 13.94
CA ALA A 61 8.17 20.65 14.48
C ALA A 61 9.10 21.30 13.43
N PRO A 62 10.10 22.09 13.85
CA PRO A 62 11.08 22.66 12.93
C PRO A 62 11.85 21.54 12.23
N VAL A 63 11.92 21.60 10.91
CA VAL A 63 12.57 20.58 10.07
C VAL A 63 13.83 21.14 9.46
N THR A 64 14.95 20.47 9.66
CA THR A 64 16.24 20.87 9.07
C THR A 64 16.22 20.69 7.53
N ARG A 65 17.10 21.44 6.83
CA ARG A 65 17.22 21.32 5.37
C ARG A 65 17.54 19.87 4.94
N ARG A 66 18.38 19.19 5.69
CA ARG A 66 18.78 17.80 5.40
C ARG A 66 17.58 16.84 5.52
N GLN A 67 16.77 16.99 6.56
CA GLN A 67 15.54 16.18 6.74
C GLN A 67 14.53 16.46 5.61
N ARG A 68 14.30 17.72 5.23
CA ARG A 68 13.40 18.07 4.11
C ARG A 68 13.84 17.40 2.81
N ILE A 69 15.12 17.50 2.46
CA ILE A 69 15.66 16.86 1.25
C ILE A 69 15.52 15.32 1.36
N GLY A 70 15.84 14.72 2.51
CA GLY A 70 15.71 13.28 2.71
C GLY A 70 14.27 12.79 2.55
N LEU A 71 13.29 13.50 3.14
CA LEU A 71 11.87 13.19 3.00
C LEU A 71 11.38 13.35 1.56
N PHE A 72 11.81 14.42 0.89
CA PHE A 72 11.49 14.67 -0.51
C PHE A 72 12.05 13.56 -1.43
N CYS A 73 13.31 13.18 -1.25
CA CYS A 73 13.93 12.08 -1.99
C CYS A 73 13.24 10.73 -1.68
N LEU A 74 12.87 10.49 -0.43
CA LEU A 74 12.11 9.29 -0.06
C LEU A 74 10.74 9.26 -0.75
N GLY A 75 10.12 10.40 -0.93
CA GLY A 75 8.90 10.56 -1.71
C GLY A 75 9.11 10.29 -3.19
N ALA A 76 10.13 10.94 -3.77
CA ALA A 76 10.42 10.87 -5.19
C ALA A 76 10.80 9.44 -5.67
N PHE A 77 11.61 8.73 -4.91
CA PHE A 77 12.11 7.40 -5.29
C PHE A 77 11.37 6.27 -4.56
N GLY A 78 11.14 6.42 -3.26
CA GLY A 78 10.52 5.39 -2.44
C GLY A 78 9.02 5.29 -2.68
N LEU A 79 8.27 6.35 -2.38
CA LEU A 79 6.81 6.32 -2.48
C LEU A 79 6.33 6.31 -3.94
N TYR A 80 6.88 7.18 -4.79
CA TYR A 80 6.52 7.22 -6.20
C TYR A 80 6.91 5.91 -6.91
N GLY A 81 8.15 5.42 -6.70
CA GLY A 81 8.60 4.15 -7.28
C GLY A 81 7.75 2.96 -6.86
N PHE A 82 7.38 2.88 -5.58
CA PHE A 82 6.43 1.89 -5.08
C PHE A 82 5.08 1.99 -5.81
N MET A 83 4.46 3.18 -5.80
CA MET A 83 3.15 3.38 -6.41
C MET A 83 3.15 3.12 -7.92
N PHE A 84 4.20 3.54 -8.62
CA PHE A 84 4.36 3.31 -10.05
C PHE A 84 4.38 1.82 -10.38
N CYS A 85 5.27 1.05 -9.75
CA CYS A 85 5.34 -0.40 -9.96
C CYS A 85 4.01 -1.07 -9.57
N TYR A 86 3.34 -0.60 -8.50
CA TYR A 86 2.08 -1.13 -8.02
C TYR A 86 0.93 -0.91 -9.02
N LEU A 87 0.70 0.33 -9.46
CA LEU A 87 -0.40 0.64 -10.38
C LEU A 87 -0.19 0.01 -11.76
N LEU A 88 1.04 0.06 -12.26
CA LEU A 88 1.38 -0.60 -13.52
C LEU A 88 1.26 -2.13 -13.39
N GLY A 89 1.59 -2.67 -12.22
CA GLY A 89 1.39 -4.10 -11.93
C GLY A 89 -0.07 -4.50 -11.92
N ILE A 90 -0.91 -3.80 -11.14
CA ILE A 90 -2.34 -4.15 -11.01
C ILE A 90 -3.13 -3.95 -12.32
N SER A 91 -2.71 -3.03 -13.18
CA SER A 91 -3.34 -2.88 -14.50
C SER A 91 -3.15 -4.11 -15.41
N LYS A 92 -2.07 -4.88 -15.18
CA LYS A 92 -1.68 -6.05 -15.98
C LYS A 92 -2.04 -7.39 -15.34
N THR A 93 -2.37 -7.43 -14.05
CA THR A 93 -2.73 -8.65 -13.31
C THR A 93 -4.10 -8.54 -12.64
N THR A 94 -4.51 -9.57 -11.89
CA THR A 94 -5.77 -9.56 -11.13
C THR A 94 -5.63 -8.85 -9.78
N PRO A 95 -6.72 -8.33 -9.17
CA PRO A 95 -6.68 -7.74 -7.83
C PRO A 95 -6.14 -8.71 -6.78
N VAL A 96 -6.54 -9.97 -6.85
CA VAL A 96 -6.11 -10.99 -5.89
C VAL A 96 -4.63 -11.31 -6.05
N SER A 97 -4.12 -11.51 -7.28
CA SER A 97 -2.68 -11.69 -7.53
C SER A 97 -1.86 -10.51 -7.01
N SER A 98 -2.31 -9.27 -7.25
CA SER A 98 -1.65 -8.07 -6.74
C SER A 98 -1.64 -8.04 -5.20
N ALA A 99 -2.75 -8.43 -4.55
CA ALA A 99 -2.84 -8.51 -3.09
C ALA A 99 -1.88 -9.56 -2.51
N ILE A 100 -1.71 -10.70 -3.19
CA ILE A 100 -0.78 -11.75 -2.80
C ILE A 100 0.66 -11.22 -2.79
N PHE A 101 1.11 -10.56 -3.87
CA PHE A 101 2.45 -9.99 -3.92
C PHE A 101 2.64 -8.87 -2.91
N ASN A 102 1.61 -8.07 -2.62
CA ASN A 102 1.64 -7.11 -1.52
C ASN A 102 1.78 -7.79 -0.15
N SER A 103 1.20 -8.97 0.03
CA SER A 103 1.34 -9.74 1.27
C SER A 103 2.75 -10.30 1.51
N MET A 104 3.67 -10.17 0.55
CA MET A 104 5.10 -10.46 0.75
C MET A 104 5.85 -9.34 1.52
N GLN A 105 5.24 -8.18 1.73
CA GLN A 105 5.87 -7.07 2.48
C GLN A 105 6.48 -7.49 3.83
N PRO A 106 5.82 -8.29 4.69
CA PRO A 106 6.40 -8.74 5.95
C PRO A 106 7.69 -9.53 5.79
N ILE A 107 7.80 -10.31 4.72
CA ILE A 107 9.00 -11.10 4.42
C ILE A 107 10.17 -10.16 4.12
N TRP A 108 9.96 -9.17 3.25
CA TRP A 108 10.98 -8.19 2.92
C TRP A 108 11.39 -7.36 4.13
N VAL A 109 10.41 -6.86 4.90
CA VAL A 109 10.70 -6.12 6.14
C VAL A 109 11.48 -6.96 7.12
N PHE A 110 11.10 -8.23 7.32
CA PHE A 110 11.82 -9.14 8.21
C PHE A 110 13.24 -9.39 7.75
N LEU A 111 13.46 -9.72 6.48
CA LEU A 111 14.79 -9.94 5.93
C LEU A 111 15.67 -8.69 6.09
N ILE A 112 15.17 -7.52 5.72
CA ILE A 112 15.91 -6.27 5.86
C ILE A 112 16.20 -5.97 7.34
N SER A 113 15.24 -6.18 8.24
CA SER A 113 15.41 -5.96 9.68
C SER A 113 16.46 -6.90 10.29
N VAL A 114 16.49 -8.16 9.87
CA VAL A 114 17.50 -9.12 10.39
C VAL A 114 18.88 -8.83 9.80
N PHE A 115 19.01 -8.65 8.49
CA PHE A 115 20.30 -8.51 7.84
C PHE A 115 20.93 -7.12 8.01
N PHE A 116 20.12 -6.05 7.97
CA PHE A 116 20.63 -4.67 7.99
C PHE A 116 20.44 -3.97 9.33
N LEU A 117 19.38 -4.28 10.08
CA LEU A 117 19.13 -3.68 11.39
C LEU A 117 19.57 -4.61 12.55
N HIS A 118 20.08 -5.81 12.23
CA HIS A 118 20.56 -6.79 13.20
C HIS A 118 19.52 -7.16 14.28
N GLU A 119 18.22 -7.11 13.91
CA GLU A 119 17.15 -7.53 14.79
C GLU A 119 17.21 -9.04 15.06
N LYS A 120 16.94 -9.45 16.31
CA LYS A 120 16.91 -10.87 16.66
C LYS A 120 15.74 -11.58 15.98
N ALA A 121 16.05 -12.58 15.17
CA ALA A 121 15.06 -13.49 14.60
C ALA A 121 14.58 -14.46 15.69
N THR A 122 13.33 -14.35 16.13
CA THR A 122 12.73 -15.35 17.02
C THR A 122 12.07 -16.43 16.21
N LEU A 123 12.11 -17.68 16.67
CA LEU A 123 11.50 -18.81 15.99
C LEU A 123 10.01 -18.57 15.68
N MET A 124 9.30 -17.93 16.61
CA MET A 124 7.89 -17.59 16.45
C MET A 124 7.62 -16.58 15.33
N LYS A 125 8.52 -15.62 15.10
CA LYS A 125 8.47 -14.70 13.94
C LYS A 125 8.70 -15.46 12.64
N ILE A 126 9.68 -16.34 12.61
CA ILE A 126 10.00 -17.15 11.43
C ILE A 126 8.80 -18.03 11.04
N ILE A 127 8.21 -18.74 12.01
CA ILE A 127 7.02 -19.58 11.80
C ILE A 127 5.84 -18.70 11.32
N GLY A 128 5.59 -17.55 11.95
CA GLY A 128 4.52 -16.66 11.54
C GLY A 128 4.69 -16.20 10.09
N ILE A 129 5.88 -15.74 9.71
CA ILE A 129 6.17 -15.28 8.34
C ILE A 129 6.06 -16.43 7.33
N ALA A 130 6.56 -17.63 7.67
CA ALA A 130 6.45 -18.82 6.83
C ALA A 130 4.99 -19.24 6.61
N LEU A 131 4.15 -19.19 7.65
CA LEU A 131 2.71 -19.45 7.55
C LEU A 131 2.00 -18.40 6.68
N GLY A 132 2.31 -17.13 6.84
CA GLY A 132 1.73 -16.04 6.02
C GLY A 132 2.10 -16.20 4.55
N PHE A 133 3.37 -16.51 4.27
CA PHE A 133 3.83 -16.79 2.92
C PHE A 133 3.20 -18.06 2.34
N GLY A 134 3.11 -19.14 3.12
CA GLY A 134 2.46 -20.37 2.71
C GLY A 134 0.99 -20.15 2.37
N GLY A 135 0.26 -19.36 3.19
CA GLY A 135 -1.12 -18.98 2.89
C GLY A 135 -1.25 -18.15 1.62
N ALA A 136 -0.36 -17.16 1.43
CA ALA A 136 -0.34 -16.38 0.20
C ALA A 136 -0.05 -17.26 -1.03
N LEU A 137 0.94 -18.15 -0.94
CA LEU A 137 1.29 -19.09 -2.01
C LEU A 137 0.13 -20.05 -2.33
N LEU A 138 -0.57 -20.56 -1.32
CA LEU A 138 -1.75 -21.39 -1.49
C LEU A 138 -2.85 -20.67 -2.28
N CYS A 139 -3.07 -19.38 -1.99
CA CYS A 139 -3.97 -18.54 -2.76
C CYS A 139 -3.57 -18.44 -4.24
N ILE A 140 -2.26 -18.28 -4.54
CA ILE A 140 -1.77 -18.22 -5.93
C ILE A 140 -2.02 -19.50 -6.69
N LEU A 141 -1.67 -20.63 -6.07
CA LEU A 141 -1.74 -21.94 -6.71
C LEU A 141 -3.18 -22.40 -7.01
N THR A 142 -4.15 -21.80 -6.33
CA THR A 142 -5.57 -22.15 -6.49
C THR A 142 -6.34 -21.19 -7.38
N GLN A 143 -5.75 -20.09 -7.77
CA GLN A 143 -6.30 -19.25 -8.84
C GLN A 143 -6.04 -19.94 -10.17
N GLY A 144 -7.12 -20.37 -10.83
CA GLY A 144 -7.04 -20.85 -12.21
C GLY A 144 -6.40 -19.76 -13.09
N SER A 145 -5.78 -20.18 -14.18
CA SER A 145 -5.28 -19.30 -15.23
C SER A 145 -6.47 -18.53 -15.86
N ASP A 146 -6.88 -17.45 -15.20
CA ASP A 146 -7.91 -16.59 -15.75
C ASP A 146 -7.32 -15.81 -16.94
N ASP A 147 -7.97 -15.96 -18.09
CA ASP A 147 -7.74 -15.20 -19.33
C ASP A 147 -7.90 -13.65 -19.18
N LEU A 148 -8.20 -13.19 -17.96
CA LEU A 148 -8.43 -11.77 -17.63
C LEU A 148 -7.14 -10.96 -17.44
N ALA A 149 -5.96 -11.58 -17.43
CA ALA A 149 -4.69 -10.90 -17.23
C ALA A 149 -3.89 -10.84 -18.55
N HIS A 150 -3.90 -9.70 -19.20
CA HIS A 150 -3.24 -9.46 -20.49
C HIS A 150 -1.72 -9.73 -20.50
N ASP A 151 -1.06 -9.59 -19.34
CA ASP A 151 0.37 -9.83 -19.15
C ASP A 151 0.65 -10.12 -17.66
N ALA A 152 0.09 -11.24 -17.19
CA ALA A 152 0.12 -11.60 -15.77
C ALA A 152 1.54 -11.72 -15.21
N PHE A 153 2.50 -12.22 -15.99
CA PHE A 153 3.88 -12.38 -15.53
C PHE A 153 4.52 -11.03 -15.23
N THR A 154 4.47 -10.09 -16.17
CA THR A 154 5.01 -8.73 -15.97
C THR A 154 4.29 -8.01 -14.84
N GLY A 155 2.95 -8.11 -14.77
CA GLY A 155 2.15 -7.53 -13.70
C GLY A 155 2.55 -8.05 -12.32
N ASN A 156 2.71 -9.35 -12.19
CA ASN A 156 3.13 -10.00 -10.95
C ASN A 156 4.55 -9.62 -10.54
N MET A 157 5.50 -9.51 -11.49
CA MET A 157 6.86 -9.05 -11.20
C MET A 157 6.89 -7.59 -10.73
N LEU A 158 6.10 -6.72 -11.34
CA LEU A 158 5.97 -5.33 -10.92
C LEU A 158 5.38 -5.22 -9.51
N CYS A 159 4.35 -6.00 -9.18
CA CYS A 159 3.80 -6.06 -7.83
C CYS A 159 4.81 -6.57 -6.80
N LYS A 160 5.64 -7.56 -7.16
CA LYS A 160 6.73 -8.06 -6.30
C LYS A 160 7.78 -6.99 -6.04
N VAL A 161 8.24 -6.28 -7.07
CA VAL A 161 9.19 -5.16 -6.94
C VAL A 161 8.58 -4.04 -6.10
N SER A 162 7.33 -3.70 -6.34
CA SER A 162 6.57 -2.73 -5.54
C SER A 162 6.59 -3.09 -4.05
N SER A 163 6.32 -4.35 -3.69
CA SER A 163 6.30 -4.77 -2.27
C SER A 163 7.68 -4.65 -1.61
N LEU A 164 8.76 -4.91 -2.34
CA LEU A 164 10.13 -4.72 -1.85
C LEU A 164 10.44 -3.23 -1.63
N VAL A 165 10.13 -2.37 -2.61
CA VAL A 165 10.34 -0.92 -2.52
C VAL A 165 9.55 -0.34 -1.35
N PHE A 166 8.31 -0.80 -1.14
CA PHE A 166 7.50 -0.37 0.00
C PHE A 166 8.08 -0.83 1.34
N ALA A 167 8.66 -2.02 1.43
CA ALA A 167 9.32 -2.49 2.65
C ALA A 167 10.52 -1.59 3.02
N VAL A 168 11.34 -1.22 2.05
CA VAL A 168 12.44 -0.26 2.24
C VAL A 168 11.90 1.10 2.67
N TYR A 169 10.89 1.61 1.96
CA TYR A 169 10.20 2.86 2.30
C TYR A 169 9.70 2.85 3.75
N LEU A 170 9.05 1.78 4.20
CA LEU A 170 8.49 1.66 5.54
C LEU A 170 9.57 1.72 6.63
N ILE A 171 10.69 1.04 6.40
CA ILE A 171 11.83 1.00 7.35
C ILE A 171 12.48 2.39 7.45
N VAL A 172 12.75 3.03 6.32
CA VAL A 172 13.36 4.37 6.30
C VAL A 172 12.40 5.41 6.89
N SER A 173 11.09 5.31 6.57
CA SER A 173 10.06 6.19 7.11
C SER A 173 9.98 6.17 8.62
N LYS A 174 10.14 4.99 9.25
CA LYS A 174 10.09 4.88 10.71
C LYS A 174 11.13 5.73 11.39
N LYS A 175 12.37 5.70 10.89
CA LYS A 175 13.47 6.49 11.45
C LYS A 175 13.21 7.99 11.34
N LEU A 176 12.70 8.45 10.20
CA LEU A 176 12.41 9.86 9.97
C LEU A 176 11.15 10.33 10.73
N LEU A 177 10.17 9.45 10.92
CA LEU A 177 8.92 9.76 11.62
C LEU A 177 9.16 10.12 13.10
N GLU A 178 10.14 9.50 13.75
CA GLU A 178 10.50 9.77 15.14
C GLU A 178 11.01 11.21 15.33
N GLU A 179 11.58 11.80 14.28
CA GLU A 179 12.17 13.13 14.28
C GLU A 179 11.19 14.26 13.92
N VAL A 180 10.27 14.02 12.96
CA VAL A 180 9.52 15.14 12.32
C VAL A 180 7.99 15.08 12.48
N GLY A 181 7.44 13.98 12.96
CA GLY A 181 5.99 13.80 13.07
C GLY A 181 5.27 13.45 11.76
N VAL A 182 4.01 12.98 11.90
CA VAL A 182 3.26 12.36 10.78
C VAL A 182 2.96 13.32 9.65
N VAL A 183 2.32 14.46 9.96
CA VAL A 183 1.85 15.41 8.94
C VAL A 183 3.02 16.01 8.17
N THR A 184 4.04 16.45 8.89
CA THR A 184 5.25 17.01 8.28
C THR A 184 5.96 15.99 7.39
N MET A 185 6.07 14.74 7.85
CA MET A 185 6.66 13.65 7.07
C MET A 185 5.88 13.45 5.77
N MET A 186 4.55 13.28 5.84
CA MET A 186 3.71 13.00 4.67
C MET A 186 3.68 14.19 3.69
N LYS A 187 3.65 15.42 4.17
CA LYS A 187 3.71 16.62 3.35
C LYS A 187 4.92 16.63 2.40
N TYR A 188 6.10 16.39 2.92
CA TYR A 188 7.32 16.39 2.11
C TYR A 188 7.47 15.14 1.25
N ILE A 189 7.08 13.97 1.75
CA ILE A 189 7.10 12.71 0.99
C ILE A 189 6.16 12.80 -0.22
N PHE A 190 4.90 13.18 -0.01
CA PHE A 190 3.97 13.33 -1.13
C PHE A 190 4.33 14.52 -2.03
N GLY A 191 4.94 15.57 -1.49
CA GLY A 191 5.50 16.66 -2.29
C GLY A 191 6.57 16.15 -3.27
N GLY A 192 7.52 15.34 -2.81
CA GLY A 192 8.52 14.70 -3.67
C GLY A 192 7.91 13.77 -4.70
N ALA A 193 6.97 12.92 -4.28
CA ALA A 193 6.27 12.01 -5.18
C ALA A 193 5.43 12.75 -6.23
N ALA A 194 4.75 13.83 -5.86
CA ALA A 194 3.96 14.64 -6.78
C ALA A 194 4.83 15.33 -7.84
N VAL A 195 5.95 15.94 -7.44
CA VAL A 195 6.89 16.59 -8.39
C VAL A 195 7.44 15.54 -9.36
N THR A 196 7.88 14.39 -8.87
CA THR A 196 8.35 13.30 -9.73
C THR A 196 7.26 12.81 -10.68
N GLY A 197 6.03 12.61 -10.18
CA GLY A 197 4.90 12.20 -10.99
C GLY A 197 4.56 13.20 -12.09
N LEU A 198 4.53 14.48 -11.77
CA LEU A 198 4.29 15.56 -12.75
C LEU A 198 5.37 15.57 -13.85
N ILE A 199 6.65 15.46 -13.47
CA ILE A 199 7.76 15.41 -14.44
C ILE A 199 7.61 14.20 -15.35
N VAL A 200 7.40 13.01 -14.77
CA VAL A 200 7.30 11.76 -15.54
C VAL A 200 6.08 11.76 -16.45
N SER A 201 4.91 12.20 -15.95
CA SER A 201 3.70 12.32 -16.78
C SER A 201 3.82 13.37 -17.87
N SER A 202 4.58 14.45 -17.65
CA SER A 202 4.83 15.47 -18.68
C SER A 202 5.76 14.96 -19.79
N ILE A 203 6.65 14.00 -19.49
CA ILE A 203 7.58 13.43 -20.46
C ILE A 203 6.91 12.29 -21.25
N ILE A 204 6.21 11.39 -20.56
CA ILE A 204 5.63 10.18 -21.17
C ILE A 204 4.27 10.47 -21.81
N GLY A 205 3.53 11.45 -21.26
CA GLY A 205 2.18 11.81 -21.66
C GLY A 205 1.14 11.51 -20.59
N TRP A 206 0.02 12.20 -20.68
CA TRP A 206 -1.15 12.02 -19.81
C TRP A 206 -2.14 11.10 -20.49
N ASP A 207 -2.56 10.07 -19.77
CA ASP A 207 -3.61 9.15 -20.21
C ASP A 207 -4.74 9.19 -19.17
N ALA A 208 -5.78 9.96 -19.48
CA ALA A 208 -6.91 10.21 -18.59
C ALA A 208 -8.24 10.28 -19.39
N PRO A 209 -8.71 9.16 -19.95
CA PRO A 209 -9.98 9.12 -20.67
C PRO A 209 -11.13 9.72 -19.86
N LEU A 210 -11.22 9.42 -18.56
CA LEU A 210 -12.25 9.97 -17.67
C LEU A 210 -12.29 11.51 -17.67
N LEU A 211 -11.13 12.18 -17.76
CA LEU A 211 -11.05 13.63 -17.81
C LEU A 211 -11.40 14.15 -19.21
N THR A 212 -10.94 13.48 -20.26
CA THR A 212 -11.27 13.87 -21.65
C THR A 212 -12.76 13.74 -21.94
N ASP A 213 -13.41 12.66 -21.47
CA ASP A 213 -14.85 12.45 -21.62
C ASP A 213 -15.64 13.56 -20.90
N ALA A 214 -15.23 13.92 -19.67
CA ALA A 214 -15.85 15.01 -18.94
C ALA A 214 -15.71 16.37 -19.65
N LEU A 215 -14.57 16.63 -20.30
CA LEU A 215 -14.36 17.85 -21.08
C LEU A 215 -15.23 17.89 -22.36
N HIS A 216 -15.59 16.74 -22.90
CA HIS A 216 -16.53 16.61 -24.02
C HIS A 216 -18.00 16.56 -23.59
N GLY A 217 -18.27 16.69 -22.29
CA GLY A 217 -19.63 16.70 -21.73
C GLY A 217 -20.19 15.33 -21.38
N GLU A 218 -19.41 14.27 -21.48
CA GLU A 218 -19.77 12.92 -21.08
C GLU A 218 -19.39 12.66 -19.61
N TRP A 219 -20.40 12.60 -18.75
CA TRP A 219 -20.17 12.43 -17.31
C TRP A 219 -20.48 10.99 -16.87
N HIS A 220 -19.44 10.32 -16.38
CA HIS A 220 -19.51 8.95 -15.84
C HIS A 220 -19.43 8.98 -14.30
N TRP A 221 -20.56 9.02 -13.62
CA TRP A 221 -20.63 9.18 -12.16
C TRP A 221 -19.90 8.08 -11.38
N VAL A 222 -19.99 6.82 -11.83
CA VAL A 222 -19.35 5.69 -11.13
C VAL A 222 -17.83 5.80 -11.14
N PRO A 223 -17.13 5.97 -12.28
CA PRO A 223 -15.68 6.19 -12.30
C PRO A 223 -15.23 7.40 -11.45
N TRP A 224 -15.97 8.51 -11.48
CA TRP A 224 -15.67 9.67 -10.63
C TRP A 224 -15.82 9.38 -9.15
N ALA A 225 -16.86 8.65 -8.74
CA ALA A 225 -17.06 8.25 -7.35
C ALA A 225 -15.96 7.30 -6.88
N VAL A 226 -15.58 6.32 -7.72
CA VAL A 226 -14.48 5.40 -7.41
C VAL A 226 -13.14 6.14 -7.32
N LEU A 227 -12.87 7.09 -8.23
CA LEU A 227 -11.67 7.91 -8.16
C LEU A 227 -11.65 8.75 -6.87
N ALA A 228 -12.74 9.41 -6.52
CA ALA A 228 -12.84 10.18 -5.27
C ALA A 228 -12.60 9.28 -4.05
N PHE A 229 -13.20 8.08 -4.02
CA PHE A 229 -12.92 7.09 -2.99
C PHE A 229 -11.42 6.75 -2.90
N VAL A 230 -10.78 6.43 -4.03
CA VAL A 230 -9.35 6.09 -4.10
C VAL A 230 -8.45 7.24 -3.63
N LEU A 231 -8.81 8.47 -3.92
CA LEU A 231 -8.04 9.65 -3.50
C LEU A 231 -8.18 9.92 -2.00
N VAL A 232 -9.41 9.92 -1.47
CA VAL A 232 -9.65 10.31 -0.08
C VAL A 232 -9.26 9.19 0.89
N PHE A 233 -9.81 7.98 0.72
CA PHE A 233 -9.67 6.92 1.71
C PHE A 233 -8.32 6.20 1.63
N PRO A 234 -7.98 5.46 0.56
CA PRO A 234 -6.72 4.71 0.54
C PRO A 234 -5.49 5.55 0.23
N THR A 235 -5.64 6.79 -0.31
CA THR A 235 -4.47 7.63 -0.59
C THR A 235 -4.22 8.64 0.52
N TYR A 236 -5.18 9.46 0.92
CA TYR A 236 -4.95 10.44 1.98
C TYR A 236 -5.08 9.81 3.38
N LEU A 237 -6.26 9.25 3.71
CA LEU A 237 -6.55 8.79 5.07
C LEU A 237 -5.70 7.57 5.46
N SER A 238 -5.54 6.59 4.58
CA SER A 238 -4.72 5.41 4.84
C SER A 238 -3.25 5.78 5.07
N TYR A 239 -2.68 6.68 4.25
CA TYR A 239 -1.31 7.15 4.43
C TYR A 239 -1.13 8.08 5.64
N PHE A 240 -2.18 8.68 6.17
CA PHE A 240 -2.15 9.34 7.46
C PHE A 240 -2.11 8.31 8.61
N LEU A 241 -2.89 7.23 8.51
CA LEU A 241 -3.02 6.22 9.57
C LEU A 241 -1.80 5.27 9.67
N VAL A 242 -1.13 4.94 8.57
CA VAL A 242 0.05 4.06 8.58
C VAL A 242 1.17 4.60 9.48
N PRO A 243 1.59 5.87 9.36
CA PRO A 243 2.58 6.45 10.29
C PRO A 243 2.12 6.49 11.75
N VAL A 244 0.81 6.66 12.02
CA VAL A 244 0.28 6.58 13.39
C VAL A 244 0.52 5.18 13.96
N GLY A 245 0.22 4.14 13.19
CA GLY A 245 0.57 2.76 13.56
C GLY A 245 2.09 2.56 13.73
N LEU A 246 2.87 3.05 12.76
CA LEU A 246 4.33 2.91 12.74
C LEU A 246 5.02 3.60 13.93
N LYS A 247 4.44 4.68 14.46
CA LYS A 247 4.96 5.39 15.63
C LYS A 247 4.91 4.54 16.91
N HIS A 248 3.92 3.67 17.05
CA HIS A 248 3.67 2.93 18.28
C HIS A 248 3.88 1.41 18.15
N LEU A 249 4.00 0.90 16.93
CA LEU A 249 4.22 -0.51 16.63
C LEU A 249 5.61 -0.72 16.00
N LYS A 250 6.13 -1.95 16.09
CA LYS A 250 7.34 -2.31 15.35
C LYS A 250 7.07 -2.43 13.86
N THR A 251 8.06 -2.13 13.05
CA THR A 251 7.94 -2.15 11.57
C THR A 251 7.47 -3.51 11.06
N THR A 252 7.96 -4.60 11.66
CA THR A 252 7.53 -5.97 11.34
C THR A 252 6.03 -6.17 11.57
N VAL A 253 5.50 -5.70 12.72
CA VAL A 253 4.06 -5.80 13.03
C VAL A 253 3.24 -4.98 12.04
N VAL A 254 3.65 -3.75 11.75
CA VAL A 254 3.00 -2.89 10.75
C VAL A 254 2.96 -3.56 9.37
N ALA A 255 4.06 -4.22 8.98
CA ALA A 255 4.12 -4.96 7.72
C ALA A 255 3.17 -6.17 7.71
N MET A 256 3.04 -6.90 8.84
CA MET A 256 2.14 -8.06 8.94
C MET A 256 0.66 -7.71 8.70
N TYR A 257 0.25 -6.49 9.03
CA TYR A 257 -1.10 -6.02 8.70
C TYR A 257 -1.39 -6.00 7.18
N SER A 258 -0.36 -6.05 6.31
CA SER A 258 -0.59 -6.17 4.86
C SER A 258 -1.30 -7.46 4.47
N TYR A 259 -1.24 -8.51 5.27
CA TYR A 259 -2.03 -9.72 5.04
C TYR A 259 -3.55 -9.47 5.13
N LEU A 260 -3.98 -8.49 5.92
CA LEU A 260 -5.39 -8.11 5.99
C LEU A 260 -5.89 -7.55 4.65
N ILE A 261 -5.01 -6.94 3.85
CA ILE A 261 -5.35 -6.47 2.50
C ILE A 261 -5.85 -7.64 1.66
N LEU A 262 -5.15 -8.77 1.68
CA LEU A 262 -5.55 -9.96 0.93
C LEU A 262 -6.93 -10.46 1.35
N VAL A 263 -7.19 -10.55 2.66
CA VAL A 263 -8.49 -10.97 3.19
C VAL A 263 -9.61 -10.06 2.67
N VAL A 264 -9.45 -8.76 2.81
CA VAL A 264 -10.45 -7.77 2.38
C VAL A 264 -10.64 -7.82 0.87
N THR A 265 -9.54 -7.84 0.10
CA THR A 265 -9.61 -7.88 -1.37
C THR A 265 -10.35 -9.13 -1.84
N THR A 266 -10.06 -10.30 -1.27
CA THR A 266 -10.72 -11.57 -1.63
C THR A 266 -12.21 -11.52 -1.33
N VAL A 267 -12.61 -11.06 -0.13
CA VAL A 267 -14.02 -10.94 0.25
C VAL A 267 -14.76 -10.00 -0.73
N VAL A 268 -14.18 -8.85 -1.05
CA VAL A 268 -14.79 -7.89 -1.96
C VAL A 268 -14.82 -8.43 -3.39
N SER A 269 -13.76 -9.07 -3.87
CA SER A 269 -13.75 -9.69 -5.21
C SER A 269 -14.83 -10.76 -5.36
N LEU A 270 -15.08 -11.55 -4.31
CA LEU A 270 -16.16 -12.54 -4.29
C LEU A 270 -17.54 -11.87 -4.33
N THR A 271 -17.77 -10.81 -3.56
CA THR A 271 -19.06 -10.10 -3.52
C THR A 271 -19.36 -9.35 -4.82
N LEU A 272 -18.33 -8.86 -5.50
CA LEU A 272 -18.45 -8.18 -6.80
C LEU A 272 -18.48 -9.16 -8.00
N GLY A 273 -18.37 -10.47 -7.76
CA GLY A 273 -18.31 -11.47 -8.82
C GLY A 273 -17.04 -11.41 -9.68
N GLN A 274 -15.98 -10.76 -9.15
CA GLN A 274 -14.67 -10.67 -9.81
C GLN A 274 -13.82 -11.93 -9.58
N ASP A 275 -14.23 -12.81 -8.67
CA ASP A 275 -13.56 -14.06 -8.33
C ASP A 275 -14.57 -15.12 -7.88
N ARG A 276 -14.16 -16.40 -7.84
CA ARG A 276 -15.00 -17.53 -7.40
C ARG A 276 -14.54 -18.05 -6.05
N PHE A 277 -15.50 -18.40 -5.18
CA PHE A 277 -15.18 -18.96 -3.87
C PHE A 277 -14.46 -20.32 -4.00
N SER A 278 -13.39 -20.47 -3.22
CA SER A 278 -12.64 -21.70 -3.09
C SER A 278 -12.36 -22.01 -1.62
N TRP A 279 -12.53 -23.26 -1.19
CA TRP A 279 -12.13 -23.71 0.15
C TRP A 279 -10.64 -23.52 0.43
N THR A 280 -9.83 -23.58 -0.59
CA THR A 280 -8.38 -23.31 -0.51
C THR A 280 -8.08 -21.85 -0.21
N GLN A 281 -8.86 -20.90 -0.75
CA GLN A 281 -8.77 -19.49 -0.39
C GLN A 281 -9.17 -19.27 1.08
N ALA A 282 -10.22 -19.94 1.56
CA ALA A 282 -10.61 -19.86 2.96
C ALA A 282 -9.52 -20.39 3.90
N ALA A 283 -8.89 -21.52 3.56
CA ALA A 283 -7.75 -22.07 4.30
C ALA A 283 -6.53 -21.12 4.28
N ALA A 284 -6.24 -20.52 3.13
CA ALA A 284 -5.16 -19.53 2.98
C ALA A 284 -5.40 -18.29 3.87
N ILE A 285 -6.62 -17.77 3.90
CA ILE A 285 -7.01 -16.65 4.77
C ILE A 285 -6.82 -17.02 6.24
N ALA A 286 -7.25 -18.23 6.67
CA ALA A 286 -7.05 -18.69 8.03
C ALA A 286 -5.56 -18.79 8.40
N MET A 287 -4.71 -19.33 7.52
CA MET A 287 -3.25 -19.34 7.72
C MET A 287 -2.67 -17.96 7.88
N ILE A 288 -3.12 -16.98 7.08
CA ILE A 288 -2.69 -15.59 7.15
C ILE A 288 -3.09 -14.95 8.49
N CYS A 289 -4.32 -15.16 8.95
CA CYS A 289 -4.77 -14.64 10.25
C CYS A 289 -3.94 -15.22 11.41
N ILE A 290 -3.67 -16.52 11.38
CA ILE A 290 -2.81 -17.19 12.37
C ILE A 290 -1.38 -16.63 12.32
N SER A 291 -0.85 -16.37 11.13
CA SER A 291 0.46 -15.78 10.92
C SER A 291 0.61 -14.41 11.61
N VAL A 292 -0.36 -13.51 11.41
CA VAL A 292 -0.39 -12.19 12.06
C VAL A 292 -0.36 -12.34 13.58
N TYR A 293 -1.20 -13.21 14.12
CA TYR A 293 -1.27 -13.48 15.55
C TYR A 293 0.07 -13.97 16.13
N PHE A 294 0.75 -14.92 15.47
CA PHE A 294 2.06 -15.42 15.93
C PHE A 294 3.12 -14.33 15.99
N VAL A 295 3.16 -13.45 14.98
CA VAL A 295 4.15 -12.37 14.96
C VAL A 295 3.82 -11.30 16.01
N GLU A 296 2.55 -10.95 16.22
CA GLU A 296 2.16 -10.03 17.30
C GLU A 296 2.51 -10.56 18.69
N VAL A 297 2.21 -11.85 18.95
CA VAL A 297 2.54 -12.49 20.23
C VAL A 297 4.06 -12.57 20.45
N ALA A 298 4.83 -12.87 19.38
CA ALA A 298 6.29 -12.87 19.46
C ALA A 298 6.89 -11.49 19.81
N GLU A 299 6.24 -10.42 19.38
CA GLU A 299 6.66 -9.05 19.70
C GLU A 299 6.17 -8.57 21.06
N ALA A 300 5.05 -9.08 21.55
CA ALA A 300 4.51 -8.73 22.87
C ALA A 300 5.30 -9.36 24.04
N LYS A 301 6.02 -10.47 23.78
CA LYS A 301 6.86 -11.19 24.79
C LYS A 301 8.26 -10.61 24.96
N LYS A 302 8.59 -9.53 24.27
CA LYS A 302 9.82 -8.74 24.46
C LYS A 302 9.55 -7.41 25.18
#